data_eade084529ad19cd7d0e64145174e426
#
_entry.id   eade084529ad19cd7d0e64145174e426
#
_cell.length_a   1.000
_cell.length_b   1.000
_cell.length_c   1.000
_cell.angle_alpha   90.00
_cell.angle_beta   90.00
_cell.angle_gamma   90.00
#
_symmetry.space_group_name_H-M   'P 1'
#
loop_
_entity.id
_entity.type
_entity.pdbx_description
1 polymer ?
#
loop_
_entity_poly.entity_id
_entity_poly.type
_entity_poly.pdbx_seq_one_letter_code
_entity_poly.pdbx_strand_id
1 'polypeptide(L)'
;LSYSGDHVTKVTDSTGRSIDLTYDGDNLISVRNPDADSLRFSYDANGYLASVENFEGQVYVENTYDESGHVIHQYAANIGTFDFSYDFDARHNICTGTDGYLCEIWYDELGRITASKDASGTQHVTYNELNQVTSRTDREGNTTEFEYDAAGNKSKITYADGTYERFEYDSNRQVTWMRDRNGNESFYTYDDHTHMTSSTDGRGNTTRYTYDSDGNMTSVTNALNETISYT
;
A
#
# COMPACT_ATOMS: atom_id res chain seq x y z
N LEU A 1 -4.11 -24.88 -18.56
CA LEU A 1 -5.34 -24.09 -18.67
C LEU A 1 -6.25 -24.71 -19.73
N SER A 2 -7.55 -24.79 -19.47
CA SER A 2 -8.58 -25.12 -20.46
C SER A 2 -9.49 -23.90 -20.70
N TYR A 3 -10.01 -23.77 -21.89
CA TYR A 3 -10.83 -22.64 -22.31
C TYR A 3 -12.16 -23.10 -22.93
N SER A 4 -13.17 -22.27 -22.85
CA SER A 4 -14.40 -22.33 -23.64
C SER A 4 -14.64 -20.90 -24.17
N GLY A 5 -14.48 -20.72 -25.51
CA GLY A 5 -14.40 -19.37 -26.06
C GLY A 5 -13.23 -18.57 -25.42
N ASP A 6 -13.53 -17.36 -24.94
CA ASP A 6 -12.56 -16.48 -24.31
C ASP A 6 -12.40 -16.71 -22.79
N HIS A 7 -13.19 -17.65 -22.22
CA HIS A 7 -13.18 -17.91 -20.79
C HIS A 7 -12.29 -19.08 -20.41
N VAL A 8 -11.46 -18.90 -19.35
CA VAL A 8 -10.75 -20.00 -18.70
C VAL A 8 -11.74 -20.83 -17.89
N THR A 9 -11.92 -22.11 -18.24
CA THR A 9 -12.85 -23.01 -17.55
C THR A 9 -12.17 -23.96 -16.58
N LYS A 10 -10.84 -24.13 -16.70
CA LYS A 10 -10.06 -25.00 -15.82
C LYS A 10 -8.61 -24.56 -15.71
N VAL A 11 -8.10 -24.60 -14.48
CA VAL A 11 -6.66 -24.43 -14.15
C VAL A 11 -6.18 -25.70 -13.48
N THR A 12 -5.12 -26.34 -14.01
CA THR A 12 -4.56 -27.57 -13.44
C THR A 12 -3.08 -27.33 -13.10
N ASP A 13 -2.64 -27.73 -11.91
CA ASP A 13 -1.24 -27.67 -11.49
C ASP A 13 -0.42 -28.87 -12.00
N SER A 14 0.88 -28.84 -11.74
CA SER A 14 1.80 -29.92 -12.16
C SER A 14 1.55 -31.26 -11.45
N THR A 15 0.77 -31.29 -10.38
CA THR A 15 0.39 -32.52 -9.63
C THR A 15 -0.95 -33.08 -10.08
N GLY A 16 -1.64 -32.42 -10.99
CA GLY A 16 -2.94 -32.83 -11.53
C GLY A 16 -4.16 -32.30 -10.74
N ARG A 17 -3.95 -31.50 -9.68
CA ARG A 17 -5.06 -30.83 -8.98
C ARG A 17 -5.62 -29.71 -9.84
N SER A 18 -6.92 -29.54 -9.85
CA SER A 18 -7.56 -28.54 -10.71
C SER A 18 -8.57 -27.70 -9.97
N ILE A 19 -8.72 -26.47 -10.45
CA ILE A 19 -9.81 -25.54 -10.15
C ILE A 19 -10.65 -25.48 -11.40
N ASP A 20 -11.98 -25.68 -11.26
CA ASP A 20 -12.93 -25.54 -12.33
C ASP A 20 -13.71 -24.22 -12.19
N LEU A 21 -13.89 -23.51 -13.30
CA LEU A 21 -14.62 -22.24 -13.37
C LEU A 21 -15.85 -22.42 -14.26
N THR A 22 -17.01 -21.98 -13.78
CA THR A 22 -18.28 -22.07 -14.52
C THR A 22 -18.84 -20.67 -14.73
N TYR A 23 -19.37 -20.43 -15.93
CA TYR A 23 -19.90 -19.14 -16.35
C TYR A 23 -21.35 -19.25 -16.80
N ASP A 24 -22.09 -18.15 -16.65
CA ASP A 24 -23.38 -17.90 -17.32
C ASP A 24 -23.21 -16.64 -18.17
N GLY A 25 -23.14 -16.79 -19.49
CA GLY A 25 -22.65 -15.75 -20.38
C GLY A 25 -21.23 -15.37 -20.04
N ASP A 26 -20.99 -14.07 -19.75
CA ASP A 26 -19.70 -13.55 -19.32
C ASP A 26 -19.53 -13.55 -17.79
N ASN A 27 -20.55 -13.91 -17.04
CA ASN A 27 -20.53 -13.89 -15.59
C ASN A 27 -19.96 -15.19 -15.02
N LEU A 28 -18.90 -15.10 -14.21
CA LEU A 28 -18.38 -16.23 -13.45
C LEU A 28 -19.35 -16.58 -12.32
N ILE A 29 -20.02 -17.74 -12.39
CA ILE A 29 -21.02 -18.15 -11.39
C ILE A 29 -20.50 -19.16 -10.38
N SER A 30 -19.37 -19.85 -10.64
CA SER A 30 -18.78 -20.76 -9.67
C SER A 30 -17.29 -20.95 -9.89
N VAL A 31 -16.56 -21.10 -8.77
CA VAL A 31 -15.19 -21.58 -8.71
C VAL A 31 -15.15 -22.79 -7.81
N ARG A 32 -14.82 -23.97 -8.35
CA ARG A 32 -14.74 -25.23 -7.64
C ARG A 32 -13.29 -25.62 -7.40
N ASN A 33 -12.94 -25.91 -6.15
CA ASN A 33 -11.62 -26.33 -5.76
C ASN A 33 -11.37 -27.85 -6.01
N PRO A 34 -10.13 -28.38 -5.85
CA PRO A 34 -9.84 -29.80 -6.03
C PRO A 34 -10.59 -30.74 -5.07
N ASP A 35 -11.01 -30.25 -3.91
CA ASP A 35 -11.76 -31.00 -2.88
C ASP A 35 -13.27 -31.03 -3.17
N ALA A 36 -13.69 -30.49 -4.30
CA ALA A 36 -15.05 -30.40 -4.80
C ALA A 36 -15.93 -29.35 -4.08
N ASP A 37 -15.37 -28.51 -3.23
CA ASP A 37 -16.07 -27.36 -2.66
C ASP A 37 -16.18 -26.21 -3.66
N SER A 38 -17.24 -25.43 -3.59
CA SER A 38 -17.48 -24.37 -4.56
C SER A 38 -17.81 -23.05 -3.90
N LEU A 39 -17.08 -21.98 -4.30
CA LEU A 39 -17.58 -20.61 -4.19
C LEU A 39 -18.63 -20.40 -5.28
N ARG A 40 -19.73 -19.72 -4.94
CA ARG A 40 -20.76 -19.34 -5.91
C ARG A 40 -20.93 -17.83 -5.93
N PHE A 41 -21.23 -17.33 -7.12
CA PHE A 41 -21.43 -15.91 -7.37
C PHE A 41 -22.80 -15.71 -7.99
N SER A 42 -23.55 -14.75 -7.52
CA SER A 42 -24.79 -14.31 -8.15
C SER A 42 -24.67 -12.85 -8.59
N TYR A 43 -25.48 -12.48 -9.55
CA TYR A 43 -25.47 -11.14 -10.14
C TYR A 43 -26.89 -10.59 -10.15
N ASP A 44 -27.02 -9.27 -10.07
CA ASP A 44 -28.29 -8.59 -10.21
C ASP A 44 -28.72 -8.49 -11.69
N ALA A 45 -29.87 -7.88 -11.94
CA ALA A 45 -30.40 -7.72 -13.28
C ALA A 45 -29.54 -6.82 -14.20
N ASN A 46 -28.65 -6.02 -13.63
CA ASN A 46 -27.72 -5.16 -14.36
C ASN A 46 -26.34 -5.82 -14.56
N GLY A 47 -26.14 -7.03 -14.03
CA GLY A 47 -24.88 -7.77 -14.13
C GLY A 47 -23.86 -7.40 -13.04
N TYR A 48 -24.26 -6.69 -11.98
CA TYR A 48 -23.39 -6.41 -10.84
C TYR A 48 -23.39 -7.58 -9.86
N LEU A 49 -22.25 -7.86 -9.23
CA LEU A 49 -22.07 -8.96 -8.27
C LEU A 49 -22.98 -8.77 -7.03
N ALA A 50 -24.07 -9.53 -6.97
CA ALA A 50 -25.06 -9.42 -5.90
C ALA A 50 -24.65 -10.22 -4.66
N SER A 51 -24.11 -11.45 -4.81
CA SER A 51 -23.66 -12.22 -3.65
C SER A 51 -22.51 -13.16 -3.96
N VAL A 52 -21.79 -13.51 -2.89
CA VAL A 52 -20.81 -14.61 -2.88
C VAL A 52 -21.20 -15.58 -1.78
N GLU A 53 -21.37 -16.86 -2.12
CA GLU A 53 -21.53 -17.95 -1.16
C GLU A 53 -20.20 -18.67 -0.94
N ASN A 54 -19.91 -19.03 0.30
CA ASN A 54 -18.76 -19.83 0.65
C ASN A 54 -18.97 -21.33 0.33
N PHE A 55 -17.95 -22.15 0.60
CA PHE A 55 -17.97 -23.59 0.38
C PHE A 55 -19.04 -24.36 1.16
N GLU A 56 -19.56 -23.77 2.24
CA GLU A 56 -20.63 -24.35 3.08
C GLU A 56 -22.03 -23.92 2.63
N GLY A 57 -22.11 -23.10 1.56
CA GLY A 57 -23.37 -22.56 1.03
C GLY A 57 -23.93 -21.38 1.86
N GLN A 58 -23.09 -20.76 2.67
CA GLN A 58 -23.44 -19.56 3.44
C GLN A 58 -23.10 -18.32 2.62
N VAL A 59 -23.98 -17.33 2.63
CA VAL A 59 -23.71 -16.03 2.03
C VAL A 59 -22.55 -15.36 2.80
N TYR A 60 -21.46 -15.14 2.09
CA TYR A 60 -20.25 -14.52 2.63
C TYR A 60 -20.21 -13.00 2.39
N VAL A 61 -20.70 -12.56 1.23
CA VAL A 61 -20.88 -11.16 0.84
C VAL A 61 -22.20 -11.02 0.13
N GLU A 62 -22.92 -9.95 0.39
CA GLU A 62 -24.10 -9.52 -0.34
C GLU A 62 -24.04 -8.02 -0.58
N ASN A 63 -24.31 -7.59 -1.82
CA ASN A 63 -24.26 -6.19 -2.24
C ASN A 63 -25.58 -5.75 -2.86
N THR A 64 -25.93 -4.48 -2.62
CA THR A 64 -26.93 -3.76 -3.40
C THR A 64 -26.29 -2.50 -3.98
N TYR A 65 -26.81 -2.09 -5.14
CA TYR A 65 -26.23 -1.03 -5.96
C TYR A 65 -27.27 0.07 -6.23
N ASP A 66 -26.78 1.29 -6.46
CA ASP A 66 -27.58 2.35 -7.06
C ASP A 66 -27.72 2.16 -8.59
N GLU A 67 -28.46 3.08 -9.22
CA GLU A 67 -28.67 3.03 -10.68
C GLU A 67 -27.38 3.25 -11.50
N SER A 68 -26.32 3.78 -10.88
CA SER A 68 -25.02 4.03 -11.50
C SER A 68 -24.01 2.89 -11.26
N GLY A 69 -24.39 1.87 -10.48
CA GLY A 69 -23.55 0.71 -10.18
C GLY A 69 -22.62 0.91 -8.98
N HIS A 70 -22.85 1.92 -8.13
CA HIS A 70 -22.12 2.06 -6.86
C HIS A 70 -22.78 1.20 -5.79
N VAL A 71 -21.98 0.51 -4.97
CA VAL A 71 -22.48 -0.25 -3.83
C VAL A 71 -23.06 0.70 -2.80
N ILE A 72 -24.35 0.59 -2.50
CA ILE A 72 -25.03 1.40 -1.47
C ILE A 72 -25.26 0.63 -0.17
N HIS A 73 -25.28 -0.70 -0.23
CA HIS A 73 -25.38 -1.57 0.93
C HIS A 73 -24.53 -2.83 0.71
N GLN A 74 -23.80 -3.25 1.73
CA GLN A 74 -23.02 -4.48 1.73
C GLN A 74 -23.20 -5.22 3.06
N TYR A 75 -23.50 -6.51 2.98
CA TYR A 75 -23.30 -7.45 4.07
C TYR A 75 -21.98 -8.20 3.87
N ALA A 76 -21.19 -8.35 4.94
CA ALA A 76 -19.98 -9.18 4.94
C ALA A 76 -20.00 -10.08 6.18
N ALA A 77 -19.94 -11.40 5.96
CA ALA A 77 -20.01 -12.39 7.04
C ALA A 77 -18.90 -12.15 8.06
N ASN A 78 -19.23 -12.24 9.36
CA ASN A 78 -18.32 -12.02 10.49
C ASN A 78 -17.79 -10.59 10.66
N ILE A 79 -18.21 -9.64 9.82
CA ILE A 79 -17.82 -8.23 9.88
C ILE A 79 -19.05 -7.38 10.19
N GLY A 80 -20.15 -7.57 9.46
CA GLY A 80 -21.41 -6.85 9.63
C GLY A 80 -21.96 -6.30 8.33
N THR A 81 -22.86 -5.34 8.46
CA THR A 81 -23.48 -4.61 7.35
C THR A 81 -22.92 -3.20 7.26
N PHE A 82 -22.80 -2.69 6.03
CA PHE A 82 -22.31 -1.36 5.72
C PHE A 82 -23.25 -0.67 4.74
N ASP A 83 -23.53 0.59 5.00
CA ASP A 83 -24.24 1.49 4.10
C ASP A 83 -23.27 2.54 3.56
N PHE A 84 -23.34 2.79 2.27
CA PHE A 84 -22.46 3.74 1.58
C PHE A 84 -23.30 4.86 0.97
N SER A 85 -22.79 6.07 1.07
CA SER A 85 -23.31 7.22 0.35
C SER A 85 -22.18 8.00 -0.32
N TYR A 86 -22.50 8.58 -1.46
CA TYR A 86 -21.54 9.24 -2.34
C TYR A 86 -22.04 10.65 -2.68
N ASP A 87 -21.23 11.64 -2.41
CA ASP A 87 -21.43 13.01 -2.88
C ASP A 87 -20.27 13.36 -3.83
N PHE A 88 -20.50 13.15 -5.11
CA PHE A 88 -19.49 13.37 -6.15
C PHE A 88 -19.17 14.86 -6.35
N ASP A 89 -20.12 15.75 -6.11
CA ASP A 89 -19.93 17.19 -6.23
C ASP A 89 -19.07 17.72 -5.08
N ALA A 90 -19.33 17.24 -3.85
CA ALA A 90 -18.52 17.55 -2.68
C ALA A 90 -17.26 16.68 -2.58
N ARG A 91 -17.13 15.65 -3.43
CA ARG A 91 -16.04 14.66 -3.41
C ARG A 91 -15.88 14.02 -2.02
N HIS A 92 -17.02 13.58 -1.48
CA HIS A 92 -17.12 13.04 -0.14
C HIS A 92 -17.93 11.76 -0.15
N ASN A 93 -17.35 10.69 0.40
CA ASN A 93 -18.01 9.40 0.57
C ASN A 93 -18.13 9.07 2.04
N ILE A 94 -19.25 8.46 2.42
CA ILE A 94 -19.52 8.04 3.79
C ILE A 94 -19.81 6.55 3.77
N CYS A 95 -19.19 5.81 4.70
CA CYS A 95 -19.50 4.43 5.01
C CYS A 95 -19.94 4.37 6.48
N THR A 96 -21.13 3.83 6.74
CA THR A 96 -21.60 3.53 8.08
C THR A 96 -21.83 2.02 8.20
N GLY A 97 -21.52 1.46 9.35
CA GLY A 97 -21.68 0.02 9.59
C GLY A 97 -22.39 -0.26 10.90
N THR A 98 -22.62 -1.55 11.15
CA THR A 98 -23.12 -2.05 12.42
C THR A 98 -22.20 -1.61 13.56
N ASP A 99 -22.72 -1.50 14.77
CA ASP A 99 -22.02 -1.12 16.00
C ASP A 99 -21.43 0.32 16.00
N GLY A 100 -21.97 1.19 15.14
CA GLY A 100 -21.56 2.61 15.09
C GLY A 100 -20.27 2.84 14.30
N TYR A 101 -19.86 1.89 13.47
CA TYR A 101 -18.76 2.12 12.52
C TYR A 101 -19.09 3.31 11.62
N LEU A 102 -18.14 4.22 11.50
CA LEU A 102 -18.19 5.38 10.60
C LEU A 102 -16.84 5.54 9.91
N CYS A 103 -16.87 5.70 8.61
CA CYS A 103 -15.73 6.12 7.81
C CYS A 103 -16.19 7.18 6.82
N GLU A 104 -15.60 8.35 6.87
CA GLU A 104 -15.80 9.40 5.89
C GLU A 104 -14.50 9.64 5.13
N ILE A 105 -14.59 9.79 3.81
CA ILE A 105 -13.43 9.98 2.93
C ILE A 105 -13.69 11.17 2.02
N TRP A 106 -12.76 12.12 2.00
CA TRP A 106 -12.73 13.24 1.05
C TRP A 106 -11.59 13.01 0.05
N TYR A 107 -11.82 13.41 -1.17
CA TYR A 107 -10.85 13.27 -2.25
C TYR A 107 -10.80 14.52 -3.13
N ASP A 108 -9.70 14.72 -3.83
CA ASP A 108 -9.52 15.84 -4.75
C ASP A 108 -10.01 15.50 -6.19
N GLU A 109 -9.78 16.41 -7.12
CA GLU A 109 -10.16 16.27 -8.53
C GLU A 109 -9.48 15.10 -9.25
N LEU A 110 -8.35 14.63 -8.73
CA LEU A 110 -7.61 13.50 -9.26
C LEU A 110 -7.99 12.17 -8.57
N GLY A 111 -8.98 12.19 -7.64
CA GLY A 111 -9.40 11.02 -6.87
C GLY A 111 -8.44 10.64 -5.73
N ARG A 112 -7.50 11.52 -5.36
CA ARG A 112 -6.56 11.27 -4.25
C ARG A 112 -7.22 11.62 -2.93
N ILE A 113 -7.09 10.76 -1.91
CA ILE A 113 -7.68 10.99 -0.58
C ILE A 113 -6.99 12.19 0.08
N THR A 114 -7.77 13.23 0.40
CA THR A 114 -7.31 14.44 1.09
C THR A 114 -7.64 14.45 2.58
N ALA A 115 -8.69 13.73 2.97
CA ALA A 115 -9.02 13.51 4.37
C ALA A 115 -9.72 12.16 4.56
N SER A 116 -9.56 11.58 5.74
CA SER A 116 -10.40 10.46 6.18
C SER A 116 -10.73 10.63 7.67
N LYS A 117 -11.96 10.25 8.03
CA LYS A 117 -12.47 10.37 9.39
C LYS A 117 -13.09 9.04 9.83
N ASP A 118 -12.79 8.65 11.03
CA ASP A 118 -13.42 7.53 11.75
C ASP A 118 -13.78 7.97 13.18
N ALA A 119 -14.20 7.01 14.02
CA ALA A 119 -14.55 7.26 15.41
C ALA A 119 -13.40 7.86 16.24
N SER A 120 -12.15 7.71 15.82
CA SER A 120 -10.96 8.20 16.51
C SER A 120 -10.58 9.63 16.10
N GLY A 121 -11.18 10.18 15.04
CA GLY A 121 -10.92 11.54 14.57
C GLY A 121 -10.68 11.64 13.07
N THR A 122 -10.19 12.80 12.63
CA THR A 122 -9.92 13.09 11.23
C THR A 122 -8.42 13.21 10.98
N GLN A 123 -7.96 12.58 9.90
CA GLN A 123 -6.61 12.78 9.38
C GLN A 123 -6.66 13.45 8.00
N HIS A 124 -5.63 14.22 7.67
CA HIS A 124 -5.55 14.93 6.39
C HIS A 124 -4.26 14.61 5.65
N VAL A 125 -4.32 14.67 4.32
CA VAL A 125 -3.17 14.50 3.42
C VAL A 125 -3.23 15.59 2.35
N THR A 126 -2.09 16.21 2.05
CA THR A 126 -1.96 17.13 0.92
C THR A 126 -0.93 16.63 -0.08
N TYR A 127 -1.05 17.10 -1.33
CA TYR A 127 -0.20 16.63 -2.43
C TYR A 127 0.28 17.83 -3.27
N ASN A 128 1.42 17.65 -3.92
CA ASN A 128 1.86 18.55 -4.97
C ASN A 128 1.34 18.10 -6.37
N GLU A 129 1.69 18.85 -7.39
CA GLU A 129 1.31 18.58 -8.79
C GLU A 129 1.93 17.28 -9.34
N LEU A 130 3.00 16.77 -8.72
CA LEU A 130 3.66 15.51 -9.06
C LEU A 130 3.11 14.29 -8.30
N ASN A 131 1.96 14.42 -7.65
CA ASN A 131 1.31 13.38 -6.82
C ASN A 131 2.13 12.95 -5.59
N GLN A 132 3.08 13.76 -5.15
CA GLN A 132 3.85 13.50 -3.95
C GLN A 132 3.14 14.10 -2.73
N VAL A 133 3.09 13.35 -1.62
CA VAL A 133 2.50 13.83 -0.37
C VAL A 133 3.34 14.96 0.22
N THR A 134 2.76 16.15 0.38
CA THR A 134 3.45 17.32 0.97
C THR A 134 3.18 17.50 2.45
N SER A 135 2.05 16.97 2.96
CA SER A 135 1.82 16.91 4.40
C SER A 135 0.91 15.76 4.80
N ARG A 136 1.03 15.36 6.07
CA ARG A 136 0.07 14.49 6.76
C ARG A 136 -0.23 15.07 8.12
N THR A 137 -1.52 15.24 8.42
CA THR A 137 -1.99 15.61 9.76
C THR A 137 -2.68 14.39 10.36
N ASP A 138 -2.25 13.96 11.54
CA ASP A 138 -2.86 12.85 12.26
C ASP A 138 -4.16 13.28 12.97
N ARG A 139 -4.82 12.33 13.68
CA ARG A 139 -6.08 12.57 14.38
C ARG A 139 -5.94 13.49 15.59
N GLU A 140 -4.76 13.63 16.14
CA GLU A 140 -4.41 14.54 17.24
C GLU A 140 -4.08 15.96 16.75
N GLY A 141 -4.03 16.15 15.40
CA GLY A 141 -3.71 17.44 14.77
C GLY A 141 -2.22 17.67 14.56
N ASN A 142 -1.36 16.68 14.81
CA ASN A 142 0.06 16.78 14.55
C ASN A 142 0.32 16.70 13.04
N THR A 143 0.97 17.71 12.49
CA THR A 143 1.31 17.74 11.07
C THR A 143 2.77 17.41 10.85
N THR A 144 3.01 16.47 9.92
CA THR A 144 4.32 16.19 9.33
C THR A 144 4.35 16.69 7.90
N GLU A 145 5.34 17.51 7.55
CA GLU A 145 5.53 18.07 6.22
C GLU A 145 6.69 17.40 5.49
N PHE A 146 6.59 17.30 4.16
CA PHE A 146 7.58 16.66 3.30
C PHE A 146 7.98 17.61 2.17
N GLU A 147 9.29 17.80 2.00
CA GLU A 147 9.87 18.48 0.86
C GLU A 147 10.61 17.46 -0.03
N TYR A 148 10.70 17.77 -1.31
CA TYR A 148 11.31 16.88 -2.30
C TYR A 148 12.36 17.63 -3.11
N ASP A 149 13.40 16.92 -3.55
CA ASP A 149 14.37 17.42 -4.52
C ASP A 149 13.80 17.38 -5.95
N ALA A 150 14.57 17.89 -6.90
CA ALA A 150 14.17 17.91 -8.30
C ALA A 150 14.05 16.51 -8.95
N ALA A 151 14.66 15.49 -8.35
CA ALA A 151 14.57 14.09 -8.78
C ALA A 151 13.38 13.34 -8.13
N GLY A 152 12.66 14.01 -7.22
CA GLY A 152 11.48 13.46 -6.53
C GLY A 152 11.82 12.66 -5.27
N ASN A 153 13.05 12.72 -4.76
CA ASN A 153 13.40 12.11 -3.47
C ASN A 153 13.02 13.06 -2.33
N LYS A 154 12.64 12.51 -1.16
CA LYS A 154 12.36 13.34 0.03
C LYS A 154 13.63 14.00 0.51
N SER A 155 13.72 15.33 0.39
CA SER A 155 14.87 16.11 0.83
C SER A 155 14.74 16.61 2.27
N LYS A 156 13.50 16.71 2.79
CA LYS A 156 13.26 17.13 4.18
C LYS A 156 11.95 16.58 4.71
N ILE A 157 11.93 16.25 5.99
CA ILE A 157 10.75 15.90 6.79
C ILE A 157 10.72 16.84 7.98
N THR A 158 9.64 17.62 8.14
CA THR A 158 9.43 18.49 9.31
C THR A 158 8.30 17.91 10.15
N TYR A 159 8.53 17.71 11.43
CA TYR A 159 7.60 17.15 12.39
C TYR A 159 6.81 18.24 13.12
N ALA A 160 5.69 17.87 13.73
CA ALA A 160 4.79 18.80 14.43
C ALA A 160 5.46 19.59 15.56
N ASP A 161 6.52 19.07 16.18
CA ASP A 161 7.31 19.74 17.20
C ASP A 161 8.34 20.73 16.64
N GLY A 162 8.37 20.92 15.31
CA GLY A 162 9.30 21.78 14.60
C GLY A 162 10.70 21.18 14.37
N THR A 163 10.97 19.98 14.88
CA THR A 163 12.20 19.27 14.54
C THR A 163 12.13 18.77 13.10
N TYR A 164 13.28 18.51 12.50
CA TYR A 164 13.31 18.07 11.13
C TYR A 164 14.47 17.12 10.84
N GLU A 165 14.29 16.30 9.79
CA GLU A 165 15.33 15.52 9.13
C GLU A 165 15.61 16.09 7.74
N ARG A 166 16.86 15.98 7.25
CA ARG A 166 17.24 16.34 5.89
C ARG A 166 18.05 15.24 5.24
N PHE A 167 17.93 15.15 3.93
CA PHE A 167 18.58 14.11 3.12
C PHE A 167 19.11 14.71 1.82
N GLU A 168 20.28 14.23 1.39
CA GLU A 168 20.83 14.43 0.05
C GLU A 168 21.07 13.08 -0.59
N TYR A 169 20.96 13.04 -1.91
CA TYR A 169 21.00 11.81 -2.67
C TYR A 169 21.97 11.91 -3.85
N ASP A 170 22.52 10.77 -4.25
CA ASP A 170 23.26 10.66 -5.52
C ASP A 170 22.29 10.45 -6.71
N SER A 171 22.87 10.28 -7.90
CA SER A 171 22.11 10.02 -9.14
C SER A 171 21.35 8.68 -9.13
N ASN A 172 21.74 7.74 -8.27
CA ASN A 172 21.09 6.43 -8.09
C ASN A 172 20.01 6.46 -7.01
N ARG A 173 19.71 7.66 -6.45
CA ARG A 173 18.75 7.90 -5.36
C ARG A 173 19.16 7.27 -4.02
N GLN A 174 20.46 7.09 -3.81
CA GLN A 174 21.01 6.65 -2.54
C GLN A 174 21.32 7.85 -1.66
N VAL A 175 21.01 7.76 -0.36
CA VAL A 175 21.29 8.83 0.60
C VAL A 175 22.81 8.99 0.76
N THR A 176 23.35 10.13 0.40
CA THR A 176 24.78 10.46 0.58
C THR A 176 25.05 11.26 1.84
N TRP A 177 24.05 12.00 2.29
CA TRP A 177 24.09 12.76 3.54
C TRP A 177 22.72 12.76 4.19
N MET A 178 22.69 12.67 5.51
CA MET A 178 21.48 12.91 6.29
C MET A 178 21.79 13.70 7.57
N ARG A 179 20.79 14.46 8.01
CA ARG A 179 20.73 15.09 9.32
C ARG A 179 19.49 14.60 10.05
N ASP A 180 19.67 14.01 11.24
CA ASP A 180 18.58 13.53 12.08
C ASP A 180 17.88 14.68 12.83
N ARG A 181 16.78 14.35 13.53
CA ARG A 181 15.99 15.29 14.32
C ARG A 181 16.80 15.97 15.47
N ASN A 182 17.84 15.31 15.96
CA ASN A 182 18.72 15.82 17.01
C ASN A 182 19.85 16.71 16.45
N GLY A 183 19.93 16.83 15.12
CA GLY A 183 20.94 17.60 14.42
C GLY A 183 22.25 16.84 14.16
N ASN A 184 22.30 15.52 14.41
CA ASN A 184 23.46 14.72 14.07
C ASN A 184 23.48 14.48 12.55
N GLU A 185 24.69 14.58 11.98
CA GLU A 185 24.91 14.35 10.56
C GLU A 185 25.54 12.98 10.32
N SER A 186 25.24 12.39 9.20
CA SER A 186 25.84 11.15 8.72
C SER A 186 26.09 11.25 7.22
N PHE A 187 27.21 10.67 6.77
CA PHE A 187 27.64 10.69 5.37
C PHE A 187 27.84 9.26 4.89
N TYR A 188 27.42 8.98 3.65
CA TYR A 188 27.49 7.65 3.07
C TYR A 188 28.11 7.68 1.69
N THR A 189 28.86 6.65 1.36
CA THR A 189 29.40 6.46 0.01
C THR A 189 29.03 5.07 -0.50
N TYR A 190 28.94 4.96 -1.81
CA TYR A 190 28.51 3.73 -2.48
C TYR A 190 29.43 3.41 -3.65
N ASP A 191 29.46 2.16 -4.07
CA ASP A 191 30.12 1.72 -5.29
C ASP A 191 29.17 1.82 -6.51
N ASP A 192 29.66 1.48 -7.69
CA ASP A 192 28.89 1.49 -8.93
C ASP A 192 27.75 0.44 -8.97
N HIS A 193 27.78 -0.52 -8.04
CA HIS A 193 26.75 -1.55 -7.87
C HIS A 193 25.74 -1.21 -6.75
N THR A 194 25.82 0.02 -6.21
CA THR A 194 24.95 0.54 -5.15
C THR A 194 25.18 -0.06 -3.76
N HIS A 195 26.28 -0.77 -3.53
CA HIS A 195 26.66 -1.22 -2.19
C HIS A 195 27.28 -0.07 -1.41
N MET A 196 26.90 0.07 -0.11
CA MET A 196 27.48 1.10 0.77
C MET A 196 28.93 0.77 1.07
N THR A 197 29.87 1.65 0.65
CA THR A 197 31.30 1.48 0.89
C THR A 197 31.78 2.17 2.16
N SER A 198 31.08 3.22 2.62
CA SER A 198 31.34 3.82 3.95
C SER A 198 30.11 4.46 4.58
N SER A 199 30.17 4.54 5.91
CA SER A 199 29.28 5.33 6.72
C SER A 199 30.12 6.16 7.71
N THR A 200 29.95 7.48 7.74
CA THR A 200 30.68 8.41 8.63
C THR A 200 29.68 9.17 9.49
N ASP A 201 29.86 9.15 10.80
CA ASP A 201 29.05 9.96 11.73
C ASP A 201 29.50 11.43 11.76
N GLY A 202 28.72 12.32 12.39
CA GLY A 202 29.01 13.74 12.50
C GLY A 202 30.27 14.08 13.35
N ARG A 203 30.88 13.10 14.00
CA ARG A 203 32.15 13.22 14.72
C ARG A 203 33.35 12.81 13.86
N GLY A 204 33.09 12.32 12.62
CA GLY A 204 34.11 11.86 11.70
C GLY A 204 34.50 10.39 11.87
N ASN A 205 33.81 9.61 12.70
CA ASN A 205 34.06 8.19 12.83
C ASN A 205 33.54 7.47 11.58
N THR A 206 34.43 6.82 10.85
CA THR A 206 34.07 6.16 9.59
C THR A 206 34.15 4.64 9.75
N THR A 207 33.06 3.96 9.39
CA THR A 207 33.02 2.52 9.14
C THR A 207 33.09 2.27 7.66
N ARG A 208 33.93 1.32 7.21
CA ARG A 208 34.11 0.95 5.79
C ARG A 208 33.67 -0.47 5.55
N TYR A 209 33.11 -0.71 4.35
CA TYR A 209 32.59 -2.00 3.91
C TYR A 209 33.24 -2.39 2.59
N THR A 210 33.53 -3.68 2.44
CA THR A 210 34.00 -4.23 1.15
C THR A 210 33.13 -5.41 0.73
N TYR A 211 33.07 -5.64 -0.58
CA TYR A 211 32.21 -6.64 -1.19
C TYR A 211 32.98 -7.47 -2.22
N ASP A 212 32.54 -8.69 -2.47
CA ASP A 212 33.02 -9.50 -3.58
C ASP A 212 32.26 -9.17 -4.88
N SER A 213 32.59 -9.85 -5.97
CA SER A 213 31.97 -9.67 -7.27
C SER A 213 30.48 -10.07 -7.32
N ASP A 214 30.02 -10.88 -6.35
CA ASP A 214 28.65 -11.35 -6.24
C ASP A 214 27.81 -10.43 -5.33
N GLY A 215 28.45 -9.39 -4.75
CA GLY A 215 27.81 -8.42 -3.85
C GLY A 215 27.74 -8.86 -2.38
N ASN A 216 28.43 -9.95 -2.02
CA ASN A 216 28.49 -10.35 -0.61
C ASN A 216 29.51 -9.49 0.12
N MET A 217 29.17 -9.07 1.36
CA MET A 217 30.10 -8.29 2.18
C MET A 217 31.28 -9.14 2.61
N THR A 218 32.50 -8.70 2.30
CA THR A 218 33.74 -9.41 2.62
C THR A 218 34.44 -8.84 3.84
N SER A 219 34.25 -7.56 4.19
CA SER A 219 34.74 -7.00 5.44
C SER A 219 33.99 -5.79 5.93
N VAL A 220 34.10 -5.55 7.24
CA VAL A 220 33.71 -4.29 7.92
C VAL A 220 34.90 -3.81 8.73
N THR A 221 35.32 -2.57 8.52
CA THR A 221 36.40 -1.90 9.27
C THR A 221 35.82 -0.70 10.02
N ASN A 222 35.96 -0.67 11.34
CA ASN A 222 35.46 0.43 12.19
C ASN A 222 36.43 1.63 12.18
N ALA A 223 36.03 2.72 12.86
CA ALA A 223 36.83 3.95 12.95
C ALA A 223 38.17 3.78 13.69
N LEU A 224 38.37 2.71 14.46
CA LEU A 224 39.62 2.35 15.11
C LEU A 224 40.54 1.49 14.22
N ASN A 225 40.15 1.27 12.96
CA ASN A 225 40.79 0.38 12.00
C ASN A 225 40.77 -1.11 12.41
N GLU A 226 39.83 -1.52 13.25
CA GLU A 226 39.60 -2.92 13.55
C GLU A 226 38.70 -3.50 12.45
N THR A 227 39.13 -4.63 11.89
CA THR A 227 38.46 -5.27 10.74
C THR A 227 37.89 -6.64 11.11
N ILE A 228 36.64 -6.87 10.74
CA ILE A 228 36.00 -8.18 10.73
C ILE A 228 35.91 -8.61 9.26
N SER A 229 36.38 -9.81 8.95
CA SER A 229 36.31 -10.39 7.60
C SER A 229 35.32 -11.54 7.57
N TYR A 230 34.61 -11.67 6.46
CA TYR A 230 33.63 -12.71 6.18
C TYR A 230 34.13 -13.57 5.01
N THR A 231 33.84 -14.86 5.06
CA THR A 231 34.22 -15.87 4.03
C THR A 231 32.99 -16.61 3.53
#